data_0b7c329e66a09655a7bda7894c583bb6
#
_entry.id   0b7c329e66a09655a7bda7894c583bb6
#
_cell.length_a   1.000
_cell.length_b   1.000
_cell.length_c   1.000
_cell.angle_alpha   90.00
_cell.angle_beta   90.00
_cell.angle_gamma   90.00
#
_symmetry.space_group_name_H-M   'P 1'
#
loop_
_entity.id
_entity.type
_entity.pdbx_description
1 polymer ?
#
loop_
_entity_poly.entity_id
_entity_poly.type
_entity_poly.pdbx_seq_one_letter_code
_entity_poly.pdbx_strand_id
1 'polypeptide(L)'
;EGFDGYPVTLPPYDDGNFSTKSWPNGYKDIDPFESYRSVFNGELSTVENPELIFTRGNNQGSYGVNYMVFYQLPVSKAKGNNTTCVTQKQCDAYYMKDGKDIPGKDIEIGRGDGSSQRVTGFVTASDVSKGLYKPLEENVSLQYANREPRFYASVAYNGVTWWLTNATQSSDRGPYRSWYYRGETEGMSNSLNWLQTGIGLM
;
A
#
# COMPACT_ATOMS: atom_id res chain seq x y z
N GLU A 1 -0.11 5.41 -15.64
CA GLU A 1 -0.96 4.20 -15.69
C GLU A 1 -1.58 4.00 -14.31
N GLY A 2 -2.89 3.92 -14.24
CA GLY A 2 -3.58 3.80 -13.00
C GLY A 2 -3.46 2.43 -12.35
N PHE A 3 -3.94 2.36 -11.14
CA PHE A 3 -3.95 1.14 -10.37
C PHE A 3 -4.94 0.12 -10.97
N ASP A 4 -4.42 -1.03 -11.37
CA ASP A 4 -5.21 -2.09 -12.01
C ASP A 4 -6.41 -2.54 -11.16
N GLY A 5 -7.60 -2.39 -11.72
CA GLY A 5 -8.86 -2.75 -11.07
C GLY A 5 -9.66 -1.55 -10.54
N TYR A 6 -9.11 -0.35 -10.65
CA TYR A 6 -9.84 0.89 -10.40
C TYR A 6 -9.86 1.73 -11.68
N PRO A 7 -10.97 2.38 -11.98
CA PRO A 7 -11.01 3.25 -13.15
C PRO A 7 -10.05 4.41 -12.94
N VAL A 8 -9.09 4.50 -13.81
CA VAL A 8 -8.29 5.73 -13.93
C VAL A 8 -9.13 6.74 -14.63
N THR A 9 -9.28 7.81 -13.98
CA THR A 9 -10.09 8.84 -14.51
C THR A 9 -9.28 10.11 -14.53
N LEU A 10 -9.28 10.75 -15.65
CA LEU A 10 -8.80 12.11 -15.73
C LEU A 10 -9.77 12.99 -14.95
N PRO A 11 -9.27 13.88 -14.11
CA PRO A 11 -10.13 14.80 -13.39
C PRO A 11 -11.00 15.56 -14.39
N PRO A 12 -12.29 15.50 -14.28
CA PRO A 12 -13.19 16.16 -15.20
C PRO A 12 -13.46 17.59 -14.82
N TYR A 13 -12.79 18.09 -13.84
CA TYR A 13 -12.65 19.51 -13.67
C TYR A 13 -11.59 20.01 -14.65
N ASP A 14 -11.86 19.78 -15.90
CA ASP A 14 -11.16 20.32 -17.06
C ASP A 14 -10.95 21.83 -16.97
N ASP A 15 -11.75 22.50 -16.17
CA ASP A 15 -11.71 23.92 -15.86
C ASP A 15 -10.81 24.26 -14.67
N GLY A 16 -10.14 23.31 -14.09
CA GLY A 16 -9.30 23.53 -12.91
C GLY A 16 -10.07 23.90 -11.63
N ASN A 17 -11.38 23.82 -11.63
CA ASN A 17 -12.19 24.20 -10.49
C ASN A 17 -13.01 23.03 -9.94
N PHE A 18 -12.36 22.27 -9.11
CA PHE A 18 -12.89 21.11 -8.45
C PHE A 18 -14.17 21.36 -7.64
N SER A 19 -14.32 22.55 -7.07
CA SER A 19 -15.44 22.88 -6.19
C SER A 19 -16.69 23.37 -6.91
N THR A 20 -16.60 23.81 -8.14
CA THR A 20 -17.71 24.52 -8.79
C THR A 20 -18.30 23.82 -9.97
N LYS A 21 -17.58 22.90 -10.59
CA LYS A 21 -18.07 22.18 -11.76
C LYS A 21 -17.86 20.70 -11.61
N SER A 22 -18.52 19.92 -12.33
CA SER A 22 -18.32 18.50 -12.60
C SER A 22 -17.88 17.61 -11.44
N TRP A 23 -17.73 18.15 -10.21
CA TRP A 23 -17.23 17.39 -9.10
C TRP A 23 -18.00 16.08 -8.88
N PRO A 24 -19.32 16.04 -8.80
CA PRO A 24 -20.01 14.78 -8.64
C PRO A 24 -19.83 13.84 -9.83
N ASN A 25 -19.67 14.37 -11.01
CA ASN A 25 -19.38 13.60 -12.21
C ASN A 25 -17.88 13.32 -12.34
N GLY A 26 -17.10 14.21 -11.79
CA GLY A 26 -15.67 14.23 -11.84
C GLY A 26 -14.96 13.22 -11.02
N TYR A 27 -15.50 12.82 -9.92
CA TYR A 27 -14.85 11.82 -9.10
C TYR A 27 -14.67 10.47 -9.82
N LYS A 28 -15.43 10.23 -10.86
CA LYS A 28 -15.29 9.00 -11.68
C LYS A 28 -13.98 8.95 -12.44
N ASP A 29 -13.37 10.08 -12.60
CA ASP A 29 -12.16 10.30 -13.38
C ASP A 29 -10.92 10.52 -12.52
N ILE A 30 -11.01 10.30 -11.22
CA ILE A 30 -9.88 10.33 -10.31
C ILE A 30 -9.39 8.91 -10.07
N ASP A 31 -8.09 8.69 -10.23
CA ASP A 31 -7.46 7.48 -9.72
C ASP A 31 -7.35 7.59 -8.20
N PRO A 32 -8.14 6.86 -7.43
CA PRO A 32 -8.14 6.98 -5.98
C PRO A 32 -6.85 6.46 -5.33
N PHE A 33 -6.13 5.57 -5.99
CA PHE A 33 -4.84 5.08 -5.51
C PHE A 33 -3.77 6.16 -5.68
N GLU A 34 -3.60 6.69 -6.88
CA GLU A 34 -2.60 7.71 -7.16
C GLU A 34 -2.91 9.02 -6.44
N SER A 35 -4.17 9.41 -6.36
CA SER A 35 -4.61 10.60 -5.63
C SER A 35 -4.24 10.54 -4.15
N TYR A 36 -4.39 9.38 -3.52
CA TYR A 36 -4.00 9.20 -2.12
C TYR A 36 -2.47 9.07 -1.97
N ARG A 37 -1.83 8.27 -2.81
CA ARG A 37 -0.39 8.00 -2.76
C ARG A 37 0.44 9.26 -2.94
N SER A 38 0.07 10.12 -3.88
CA SER A 38 0.82 11.34 -4.21
C SER A 38 0.89 12.36 -3.06
N VAL A 39 -0.03 12.29 -2.10
CA VAL A 39 0.03 13.13 -0.89
C VAL A 39 1.25 12.82 -0.03
N PHE A 40 1.67 11.55 0.01
CA PHE A 40 2.65 11.06 0.98
C PHE A 40 3.97 10.59 0.39
N ASN A 41 4.01 10.27 -0.90
CA ASN A 41 5.18 9.64 -1.52
C ASN A 41 6.30 10.61 -1.93
N GLY A 42 6.09 11.91 -1.78
CA GLY A 42 7.08 12.94 -2.12
C GLY A 42 7.25 13.21 -3.62
N GLU A 43 6.37 12.68 -4.48
CA GLU A 43 6.37 13.00 -5.91
C GLU A 43 5.90 14.43 -6.18
N LEU A 44 4.97 14.93 -5.36
CA LEU A 44 4.57 16.33 -5.36
C LEU A 44 5.47 17.13 -4.43
N SER A 45 5.98 18.24 -4.90
CA SER A 45 6.68 19.20 -4.05
C SER A 45 5.70 19.79 -3.03
N THR A 46 6.23 20.37 -1.95
CA THR A 46 5.41 21.01 -0.91
C THR A 46 4.53 22.14 -1.42
N VAL A 47 4.89 22.74 -2.54
CA VAL A 47 4.12 23.82 -3.18
C VAL A 47 3.02 23.27 -4.07
N GLU A 48 3.25 22.10 -4.65
CA GLU A 48 2.31 21.44 -5.56
C GLU A 48 1.30 20.56 -4.84
N ASN A 49 1.56 20.21 -3.59
CA ASN A 49 0.69 19.35 -2.81
C ASN A 49 -0.34 20.17 -2.02
N PRO A 50 -1.61 20.25 -2.47
CA PRO A 50 -2.62 21.12 -1.85
C PRO A 50 -3.12 20.60 -0.49
N GLU A 51 -2.79 19.36 -0.12
CA GLU A 51 -3.15 18.80 1.18
C GLU A 51 -2.20 19.28 2.30
N LEU A 52 -1.04 19.83 1.94
CA LEU A 52 -0.07 20.29 2.91
C LEU A 52 -0.35 21.73 3.34
N ILE A 53 -0.88 21.91 4.55
CA ILE A 53 -1.12 23.20 5.17
C ILE A 53 0.15 23.74 5.81
N PHE A 54 0.92 22.88 6.47
CA PHE A 54 2.17 23.22 7.13
C PHE A 54 3.13 22.03 7.11
N THR A 55 4.35 22.27 6.71
CA THR A 55 5.40 21.25 6.73
C THR A 55 6.59 21.72 7.57
N ARG A 56 7.04 20.89 8.48
CA ARG A 56 8.32 21.03 9.16
C ARG A 56 9.29 20.00 8.59
N GLY A 57 9.72 20.25 7.37
CA GLY A 57 10.45 19.27 6.56
C GLY A 57 11.94 19.16 6.85
N ASN A 58 12.52 19.95 7.74
CA ASN A 58 13.95 19.90 7.97
C ASN A 58 14.27 19.67 9.45
N ASN A 59 14.63 18.46 9.76
CA ASN A 59 15.28 18.15 11.02
C ASN A 59 16.79 18.11 10.76
N GLN A 60 17.54 19.04 11.34
CA GLN A 60 18.99 19.14 11.19
C GLN A 60 19.76 18.01 11.91
N GLY A 61 19.06 17.02 12.43
CA GLY A 61 19.68 15.84 13.03
C GLY A 61 19.98 14.74 12.01
N SER A 62 20.93 13.88 12.36
CA SER A 62 21.32 12.69 11.57
C SER A 62 20.17 11.71 11.33
N TYR A 63 19.02 11.92 11.94
CA TYR A 63 17.82 11.09 11.92
C TYR A 63 16.63 11.83 11.30
N GLY A 64 16.82 12.41 10.14
CA GLY A 64 15.76 13.12 9.42
C GLY A 64 14.73 12.22 8.77
N VAL A 65 13.85 12.80 7.96
CA VAL A 65 12.77 12.12 7.21
C VAL A 65 13.26 10.89 6.44
N ASN A 66 14.49 10.91 5.96
CA ASN A 66 15.11 9.78 5.27
C ASN A 66 15.11 8.47 6.11
N TYR A 67 15.18 8.57 7.42
CA TYR A 67 15.14 7.38 8.28
C TYR A 67 13.77 6.75 8.38
N MET A 68 12.69 7.52 8.31
CA MET A 68 11.34 6.95 8.30
C MET A 68 11.17 6.04 7.08
N VAL A 69 11.51 6.54 5.91
CA VAL A 69 11.47 5.76 4.67
C VAL A 69 12.42 4.57 4.73
N PHE A 70 13.62 4.76 5.27
CA PHE A 70 14.62 3.69 5.45
C PHE A 70 14.08 2.52 6.28
N TYR A 71 13.34 2.78 7.35
CA TYR A 71 12.76 1.73 8.19
C TYR A 71 11.57 1.00 7.57
N GLN A 72 10.97 1.56 6.54
CA GLN A 72 9.87 0.95 5.80
C GLN A 72 10.37 0.06 4.66
N LEU A 73 11.42 0.45 3.99
CA LEU A 73 11.91 -0.19 2.77
C LEU A 73 12.49 -1.60 3.01
N PRO A 74 12.35 -2.50 2.02
CA PRO A 74 13.00 -3.81 2.03
C PRO A 74 14.51 -3.74 2.20
N VAL A 75 15.08 -4.73 2.88
CA VAL A 75 16.53 -4.78 3.17
C VAL A 75 17.34 -5.09 1.93
N SER A 76 16.95 -6.11 1.16
CA SER A 76 17.80 -6.68 0.11
C SER A 76 18.03 -5.74 -1.06
N LYS A 77 16.99 -5.32 -1.74
CA LYS A 77 17.07 -4.51 -2.96
C LYS A 77 17.08 -3.01 -2.68
N ALA A 78 16.24 -2.55 -1.78
CA ALA A 78 16.13 -1.14 -1.44
C ALA A 78 17.15 -0.68 -0.40
N LYS A 79 17.92 -1.60 0.20
CA LYS A 79 18.89 -1.30 1.27
C LYS A 79 18.24 -0.61 2.47
N GLY A 80 16.98 -0.88 2.71
CA GLY A 80 16.23 -0.39 3.86
C GLY A 80 16.47 -1.22 5.12
N ASN A 81 15.65 -1.02 6.12
CA ASN A 81 15.77 -1.71 7.41
C ASN A 81 14.56 -2.61 7.76
N ASN A 82 13.45 -2.48 7.03
CA ASN A 82 12.29 -3.37 7.10
C ASN A 82 11.76 -3.64 8.52
N THR A 83 11.66 -2.58 9.34
CA THR A 83 11.26 -2.73 10.76
C THR A 83 9.99 -1.99 11.15
N THR A 84 9.45 -1.14 10.27
CA THR A 84 8.19 -0.45 10.54
C THR A 84 7.01 -1.39 10.28
N CYS A 85 6.47 -1.95 11.35
CA CYS A 85 5.40 -2.92 11.31
C CYS A 85 4.03 -2.30 11.55
N VAL A 86 3.00 -2.84 10.91
CA VAL A 86 1.61 -2.55 11.23
C VAL A 86 0.93 -3.80 11.82
N THR A 87 -0.08 -3.58 12.65
CA THR A 87 -0.85 -4.66 13.24
C THR A 87 -1.94 -5.15 12.28
N GLN A 88 -2.40 -6.38 12.47
CA GLN A 88 -3.58 -6.89 11.75
C GLN A 88 -4.80 -5.97 11.95
N LYS A 89 -4.97 -5.43 13.15
CA LYS A 89 -6.05 -4.47 13.46
C LYS A 89 -5.98 -3.22 12.58
N GLN A 90 -4.78 -2.72 12.28
CA GLN A 90 -4.61 -1.59 11.36
C GLN A 90 -4.99 -1.98 9.94
N CYS A 91 -4.64 -3.19 9.50
CA CYS A 91 -5.06 -3.69 8.20
C CYS A 91 -6.58 -3.81 8.11
N ASP A 92 -7.22 -4.26 9.18
CA ASP A 92 -8.67 -4.44 9.24
C ASP A 92 -9.45 -3.10 9.33
N ALA A 93 -8.76 -2.01 9.64
CA ALA A 93 -9.37 -0.69 9.65
C ALA A 93 -9.69 -0.15 8.24
N TYR A 94 -9.01 -0.67 7.22
CA TYR A 94 -9.31 -0.34 5.84
C TYR A 94 -10.53 -1.12 5.34
N TYR A 95 -11.35 -0.50 4.53
CA TYR A 95 -12.55 -1.11 3.96
C TYR A 95 -12.24 -2.04 2.78
N MET A 96 -13.23 -2.83 2.43
CA MET A 96 -13.30 -3.51 1.13
C MET A 96 -13.60 -2.47 0.04
N LYS A 97 -13.35 -2.82 -1.22
CA LYS A 97 -13.60 -1.95 -2.37
C LYS A 97 -15.07 -1.51 -2.55
N ASP A 98 -15.99 -2.22 -1.93
CA ASP A 98 -17.42 -1.89 -1.92
C ASP A 98 -17.84 -1.04 -0.70
N GLY A 99 -16.88 -0.59 0.08
CA GLY A 99 -17.09 0.26 1.26
C GLY A 99 -17.53 -0.47 2.53
N LYS A 100 -17.57 -1.80 2.50
CA LYS A 100 -17.90 -2.59 3.69
C LYS A 100 -16.67 -2.91 4.52
N ASP A 101 -16.92 -3.27 5.77
CA ASP A 101 -15.87 -3.83 6.62
C ASP A 101 -15.35 -5.16 6.06
N ILE A 102 -14.09 -5.46 6.36
CA ILE A 102 -13.54 -6.78 6.02
C ILE A 102 -14.27 -7.89 6.77
N PRO A 103 -14.57 -9.02 6.13
CA PRO A 103 -15.13 -10.18 6.81
C PRO A 103 -14.23 -10.63 7.98
N GLY A 104 -14.82 -10.87 9.12
CA GLY A 104 -14.11 -11.26 10.35
C GLY A 104 -13.36 -10.13 11.05
N LYS A 105 -13.65 -8.86 10.73
CA LYS A 105 -13.14 -7.71 11.46
C LYS A 105 -13.45 -7.84 12.95
N ASP A 106 -12.44 -7.56 13.77
CA ASP A 106 -12.54 -7.57 15.24
C ASP A 106 -12.98 -8.90 15.88
N ILE A 107 -12.95 -10.00 15.12
CA ILE A 107 -13.35 -11.31 15.63
C ILE A 107 -12.49 -11.76 16.84
N GLU A 108 -11.21 -11.37 16.85
CA GLU A 108 -10.27 -11.72 17.93
C GLU A 108 -10.61 -11.05 19.27
N ILE A 109 -11.31 -9.95 19.23
CA ILE A 109 -11.72 -9.21 20.44
C ILE A 109 -13.22 -9.36 20.74
N GLY A 110 -13.88 -10.31 20.08
CA GLY A 110 -15.29 -10.62 20.33
C GLY A 110 -16.26 -9.53 19.89
N ARG A 111 -15.85 -8.61 19.02
CA ARG A 111 -16.69 -7.52 18.51
C ARG A 111 -17.19 -7.76 17.09
N GLY A 112 -16.75 -8.82 16.44
CA GLY A 112 -17.30 -9.20 15.15
C GLY A 112 -18.76 -9.59 15.25
N ASP A 113 -19.47 -9.55 14.12
CA ASP A 113 -20.86 -9.98 14.04
C ASP A 113 -21.07 -11.50 14.26
N GLY A 114 -19.95 -12.22 14.51
CA GLY A 114 -19.93 -13.65 14.76
C GLY A 114 -20.32 -14.52 13.55
N SER A 115 -20.76 -13.92 12.46
CA SER A 115 -21.26 -14.61 11.28
C SER A 115 -20.21 -14.70 10.17
N SER A 116 -19.25 -13.78 10.14
CA SER A 116 -18.25 -13.68 9.08
C SER A 116 -16.89 -14.14 9.56
N GLN A 117 -16.34 -15.12 8.89
CA GLN A 117 -14.96 -15.54 9.10
C GLN A 117 -14.02 -14.75 8.19
N ARG A 118 -12.76 -14.61 8.60
CA ARG A 118 -11.73 -14.05 7.73
C ARG A 118 -11.63 -14.86 6.45
N VAL A 119 -11.42 -14.17 5.35
CA VAL A 119 -11.15 -14.82 4.06
C VAL A 119 -9.85 -15.59 4.18
N THR A 120 -9.87 -16.87 3.81
CA THR A 120 -8.73 -17.78 3.83
C THR A 120 -8.32 -18.19 2.43
N GLY A 121 -7.12 -18.76 2.29
CA GLY A 121 -6.59 -19.21 1.02
C GLY A 121 -5.65 -18.21 0.37
N PHE A 122 -5.18 -18.56 -0.80
CA PHE A 122 -4.18 -17.80 -1.55
C PHE A 122 -4.60 -17.66 -3.00
N VAL A 123 -4.15 -16.59 -3.62
CA VAL A 123 -4.32 -16.33 -5.05
C VAL A 123 -3.60 -17.44 -5.84
N THR A 124 -4.28 -18.02 -6.80
CA THR A 124 -3.73 -19.07 -7.67
C THR A 124 -3.23 -18.50 -9.00
N ALA A 125 -2.40 -19.24 -9.71
CA ALA A 125 -1.98 -18.89 -11.07
C ALA A 125 -3.19 -18.72 -12.03
N SER A 126 -4.24 -19.50 -11.83
CA SER A 126 -5.50 -19.37 -12.60
C SER A 126 -6.21 -18.05 -12.29
N ASP A 127 -6.20 -17.58 -11.04
CA ASP A 127 -6.79 -16.29 -10.67
C ASP A 127 -6.03 -15.14 -11.32
N VAL A 128 -4.71 -15.20 -11.29
CA VAL A 128 -3.85 -14.20 -11.95
C VAL A 128 -4.12 -14.16 -13.46
N SER A 129 -4.17 -15.33 -14.11
CA SER A 129 -4.43 -15.40 -15.56
C SER A 129 -5.79 -14.85 -15.97
N LYS A 130 -6.76 -14.93 -15.07
CA LYS A 130 -8.11 -14.36 -15.25
C LYS A 130 -8.22 -12.89 -14.84
N GLY A 131 -7.14 -12.28 -14.34
CA GLY A 131 -7.14 -10.92 -13.83
C GLY A 131 -7.94 -10.72 -12.55
N LEU A 132 -8.15 -11.78 -11.78
CA LEU A 132 -8.85 -11.70 -10.50
C LEU A 132 -7.93 -11.19 -9.39
N TYR A 133 -8.53 -10.53 -8.40
CA TYR A 133 -7.87 -10.07 -7.16
C TYR A 133 -6.70 -9.10 -7.35
N LYS A 134 -6.60 -8.43 -8.52
CA LYS A 134 -5.57 -7.40 -8.68
C LYS A 134 -5.60 -6.37 -7.53
N PRO A 135 -4.43 -5.89 -7.05
CA PRO A 135 -3.09 -6.10 -7.59
C PRO A 135 -2.36 -7.33 -7.02
N LEU A 136 -3.08 -8.23 -6.37
CA LEU A 136 -2.48 -9.41 -5.78
C LEU A 136 -1.96 -10.36 -6.87
N GLU A 137 -0.82 -10.95 -6.58
CA GLU A 137 -0.21 -11.95 -7.43
C GLU A 137 -0.31 -13.35 -6.82
N GLU A 138 0.12 -14.35 -7.54
CA GLU A 138 0.10 -15.75 -7.09
C GLU A 138 0.76 -15.93 -5.71
N ASN A 139 0.16 -16.79 -4.88
CA ASN A 139 0.56 -17.10 -3.51
C ASN A 139 0.36 -15.99 -2.48
N VAL A 140 -0.21 -14.85 -2.84
CA VAL A 140 -0.61 -13.83 -1.88
C VAL A 140 -1.91 -14.24 -1.20
N SER A 141 -2.02 -13.98 0.10
CA SER A 141 -3.21 -14.32 0.89
C SER A 141 -4.43 -13.54 0.42
N LEU A 142 -5.56 -14.23 0.25
CA LEU A 142 -6.84 -13.65 -0.14
C LEU A 142 -7.43 -12.69 0.91
N GLN A 143 -6.91 -12.66 2.14
CA GLN A 143 -7.30 -11.65 3.12
C GLN A 143 -6.99 -10.20 2.66
N TYR A 144 -6.07 -10.06 1.73
CA TYR A 144 -5.69 -8.77 1.15
C TYR A 144 -6.43 -8.43 -0.15
N ALA A 145 -7.28 -9.34 -0.63
CA ALA A 145 -8.00 -9.16 -1.88
C ALA A 145 -9.15 -8.14 -1.76
N ASN A 146 -9.43 -7.45 -2.85
CA ASN A 146 -10.58 -6.56 -2.98
C ASN A 146 -10.67 -5.47 -1.90
N ARG A 147 -9.52 -4.97 -1.46
CA ARG A 147 -9.46 -3.86 -0.50
C ARG A 147 -9.57 -2.51 -1.20
N GLU A 148 -9.89 -1.49 -0.44
CA GLU A 148 -9.90 -0.12 -0.94
C GLU A 148 -8.49 0.34 -1.38
N PRO A 149 -8.37 1.33 -2.29
CA PRO A 149 -7.08 1.78 -2.81
C PRO A 149 -6.08 2.25 -1.75
N ARG A 150 -6.57 2.90 -0.70
CA ARG A 150 -5.73 3.36 0.42
C ARG A 150 -4.99 2.22 1.13
N PHE A 151 -5.60 1.04 1.19
CA PHE A 151 -4.94 -0.15 1.73
C PHE A 151 -3.66 -0.48 0.94
N TYR A 152 -3.79 -0.59 -0.37
CA TYR A 152 -2.67 -0.94 -1.24
C TYR A 152 -1.60 0.15 -1.34
N ALA A 153 -1.96 1.40 -1.07
CA ALA A 153 -1.02 2.51 -1.04
C ALA A 153 -0.28 2.68 0.29
N SER A 154 -0.76 2.02 1.36
CA SER A 154 -0.20 2.21 2.71
C SER A 154 0.37 0.94 3.33
N VAL A 155 -0.07 -0.24 2.89
CA VAL A 155 0.23 -1.51 3.57
C VAL A 155 1.13 -2.38 2.72
N ALA A 156 2.33 -2.63 3.21
CA ALA A 156 3.24 -3.62 2.65
C ALA A 156 2.89 -5.01 3.18
N TYR A 157 1.91 -5.64 2.55
CA TYR A 157 1.49 -7.01 2.86
C TYR A 157 2.47 -8.06 2.31
N ASN A 158 2.44 -9.25 2.84
CA ASN A 158 3.30 -10.34 2.40
C ASN A 158 3.05 -10.69 0.91
N GLY A 159 4.07 -10.57 0.08
CA GLY A 159 3.97 -10.71 -1.36
C GLY A 159 3.70 -9.40 -2.13
N VAL A 160 3.79 -8.24 -1.46
CA VAL A 160 3.65 -6.94 -2.11
C VAL A 160 4.79 -6.68 -3.10
N THR A 161 4.49 -5.97 -4.17
CA THR A 161 5.48 -5.52 -5.15
C THR A 161 5.85 -4.06 -4.91
N TRP A 162 7.12 -3.84 -4.62
CA TRP A 162 7.74 -2.52 -4.51
C TRP A 162 8.25 -2.07 -5.88
N TRP A 163 8.00 -0.84 -6.25
CA TRP A 163 8.56 -0.24 -7.45
C TRP A 163 9.81 0.58 -7.09
N LEU A 164 10.96 -0.03 -7.23
CA LEU A 164 12.24 0.57 -6.86
C LEU A 164 12.80 1.37 -8.03
N THR A 165 12.44 2.64 -8.15
CA THR A 165 12.86 3.51 -9.26
C THR A 165 14.28 4.01 -9.11
N ASN A 166 14.71 4.28 -7.87
CA ASN A 166 15.97 4.95 -7.54
C ASN A 166 16.94 4.08 -6.72
N ALA A 167 16.85 2.76 -6.84
CA ALA A 167 17.82 1.89 -6.17
C ALA A 167 19.24 2.21 -6.63
N THR A 168 20.20 2.19 -5.68
CA THR A 168 21.60 2.55 -5.93
C THR A 168 22.22 1.73 -7.04
N GLN A 169 21.95 0.42 -7.05
CA GLN A 169 22.38 -0.46 -8.12
C GLN A 169 21.31 -0.49 -9.21
N SER A 170 21.69 -0.27 -10.46
CA SER A 170 20.76 -0.30 -11.58
C SER A 170 20.07 -1.67 -11.74
N SER A 171 20.75 -2.76 -11.40
CA SER A 171 20.20 -4.12 -11.40
C SER A 171 19.09 -4.34 -10.37
N ASP A 172 19.00 -3.47 -9.38
CA ASP A 172 18.00 -3.54 -8.31
C ASP A 172 16.76 -2.67 -8.59
N ARG A 173 16.78 -1.93 -9.72
CA ARG A 173 15.67 -1.08 -10.13
C ARG A 173 14.57 -1.89 -10.82
N GLY A 174 13.33 -1.49 -10.60
CA GLY A 174 12.15 -2.13 -11.16
C GLY A 174 11.25 -2.74 -10.09
N PRO A 175 10.33 -3.61 -10.50
CA PRO A 175 9.45 -4.30 -9.57
C PRO A 175 10.23 -5.30 -8.72
N TYR A 176 10.02 -5.21 -7.42
CA TYR A 176 10.61 -6.13 -6.44
C TYR A 176 9.50 -6.68 -5.55
N ARG A 177 9.25 -7.98 -5.63
CA ARG A 177 8.27 -8.67 -4.82
C ARG A 177 8.89 -9.13 -3.50
N SER A 178 8.32 -8.68 -2.39
CA SER A 178 8.84 -8.93 -1.04
C SER A 178 8.02 -10.00 -0.32
N TRP A 179 8.73 -11.01 0.20
CA TRP A 179 8.17 -12.04 1.06
C TRP A 179 8.76 -11.95 2.46
N TYR A 180 7.90 -11.83 3.47
CA TYR A 180 8.28 -11.56 4.85
C TYR A 180 8.22 -12.78 5.77
N TYR A 181 7.85 -13.95 5.26
CA TYR A 181 7.83 -15.14 6.10
C TYR A 181 9.22 -15.75 6.28
N ARG A 182 9.33 -16.62 7.29
CA ARG A 182 10.62 -17.23 7.67
C ARG A 182 11.25 -17.98 6.49
N GLY A 183 12.52 -17.73 6.27
CA GLY A 183 13.30 -18.36 5.18
C GLY A 183 13.37 -17.53 3.90
N GLU A 184 12.49 -16.54 3.74
CA GLU A 184 12.51 -15.66 2.58
C GLU A 184 13.48 -14.49 2.75
N THR A 185 13.77 -13.80 1.64
CA THR A 185 14.81 -12.76 1.57
C THR A 185 14.58 -11.63 2.58
N GLU A 186 13.34 -11.23 2.78
CA GLU A 186 12.96 -10.19 3.75
C GLU A 186 12.48 -10.79 5.08
N GLY A 187 12.56 -12.11 5.23
CA GLY A 187 12.11 -12.83 6.40
C GLY A 187 13.17 -13.01 7.47
N MET A 188 12.76 -13.47 8.64
CA MET A 188 13.57 -13.60 9.85
C MET A 188 14.89 -14.37 9.67
N SER A 189 14.94 -15.37 8.81
CA SER A 189 16.13 -16.22 8.71
C SER A 189 17.26 -15.63 7.87
N ASN A 190 16.97 -14.67 7.04
CA ASN A 190 17.89 -14.10 6.06
C ASN A 190 18.20 -12.62 6.29
N SER A 191 17.50 -12.00 7.24
CA SER A 191 17.73 -10.60 7.61
C SER A 191 17.82 -10.46 9.12
N LEU A 192 18.71 -9.59 9.58
CA LEU A 192 18.75 -9.16 10.98
C LEU A 192 17.54 -8.27 11.32
N ASN A 193 16.95 -7.65 10.31
CA ASN A 193 15.82 -6.76 10.41
C ASN A 193 14.67 -7.35 9.60
N TRP A 194 13.59 -7.70 10.25
CA TRP A 194 12.41 -8.26 9.63
C TRP A 194 11.13 -7.68 10.23
N LEU A 195 10.05 -7.73 9.48
CA LEU A 195 8.73 -7.32 9.96
C LEU A 195 8.20 -8.34 10.96
N GLN A 196 8.15 -7.97 12.24
CA GLN A 196 7.71 -8.86 13.32
C GLN A 196 6.26 -9.32 13.17
N THR A 197 5.42 -8.49 12.58
CA THR A 197 4.02 -8.83 12.27
C THR A 197 3.84 -9.46 10.88
N GLY A 198 4.89 -9.50 10.06
CA GLY A 198 4.81 -9.90 8.66
C GLY A 198 4.09 -8.90 7.75
N ILE A 199 3.76 -7.71 8.26
CA ILE A 199 3.06 -6.65 7.55
C ILE A 199 3.77 -5.33 7.84
N GLY A 200 4.13 -4.61 6.80
CA GLY A 200 4.83 -3.33 6.90
C GLY A 200 3.99 -2.14 6.48
N LEU A 201 4.60 -0.98 6.56
CA LEU A 201 4.09 0.27 6.01
C LEU A 201 4.76 0.53 4.66
N MET A 202 3.99 1.02 3.70
CA MET A 202 4.45 1.33 2.35
C MET A 202 4.48 2.85 2.11
#